data_eae39b66db5586da51f2276227bf91b1
#
_entry.id   eae39b66db5586da51f2276227bf91b1
#
_cell.length_a   1.000
_cell.length_b   1.000
_cell.length_c   1.000
_cell.angle_alpha   90.00
_cell.angle_beta   90.00
_cell.angle_gamma   90.00
#
_symmetry.space_group_name_H-M   'P 1'
#
loop_
_entity.id
_entity.type
_entity.pdbx_description
1 polymer ?
#
loop_
_entity_poly.entity_id
_entity_poly.type
_entity_poly.pdbx_seq_one_letter_code
_entity_poly.pdbx_strand_id
1 'polypeptide(L)'
;MDEFTNISERYGPFDIAFLDSGQYNIAWQQVHMLPEEVIQAGIDLNASVILPIHISKYELALHHWYEPMELVSELGTERNVTVATPLLGSSFIIGEEIPNDTWWRGVSECTEPFLDDNPIVEY
;
A
#
# COMPACT_ATOMS: atom_id res chain seq x y z
N MET A 1 13.46 6.87 10.26
CA MET A 1 12.53 7.83 9.62
C MET A 1 12.12 8.92 10.61
N ASP A 2 13.06 9.77 10.95
CA ASP A 2 12.91 10.77 12.01
C ASP A 2 11.75 11.75 11.80
N GLU A 3 11.38 12.01 10.52
CA GLU A 3 10.28 12.93 10.18
C GLU A 3 8.90 12.40 10.63
N PHE A 4 8.61 11.11 10.44
CA PHE A 4 7.32 10.53 10.87
C PHE A 4 7.21 10.49 12.39
N THR A 5 8.30 10.19 13.09
CA THR A 5 8.36 10.27 14.56
C THR A 5 8.12 11.69 15.06
N ASN A 6 8.77 12.68 14.46
CA ASN A 6 8.55 14.09 14.80
C ASN A 6 7.09 14.53 14.57
N ILE A 7 6.46 14.06 13.49
CA ILE A 7 5.04 14.33 13.20
C ILE A 7 4.16 13.70 14.29
N SER A 8 4.44 12.44 14.66
CA SER A 8 3.71 11.73 15.69
C SER A 8 3.83 12.40 17.06
N GLU A 9 5.02 12.80 17.46
CA GLU A 9 5.25 13.50 18.74
C GLU A 9 4.51 14.82 18.83
N ARG A 10 4.32 15.50 17.70
CA ARG A 10 3.69 16.81 17.65
C ARG A 10 2.18 16.76 17.47
N TYR A 11 1.67 15.81 16.70
CA TYR A 11 0.28 15.80 16.24
C TYR A 11 -0.44 14.47 16.46
N GLY A 12 0.27 13.39 16.78
CA GLY A 12 -0.30 12.07 16.98
C GLY A 12 -0.92 11.85 18.37
N PRO A 13 -1.39 10.65 18.65
CA PRO A 13 -1.50 9.51 17.71
C PRO A 13 -2.52 9.76 16.60
N PHE A 14 -2.48 8.95 15.54
CA PHE A 14 -3.42 9.06 14.40
C PHE A 14 -4.35 7.85 14.35
N ASP A 15 -5.63 8.09 14.06
CA ASP A 15 -6.60 7.00 13.86
C ASP A 15 -6.31 6.23 12.57
N ILE A 16 -5.85 6.93 11.53
CA ILE A 16 -5.48 6.35 10.24
C ILE A 16 -4.37 7.16 9.58
N ALA A 17 -3.44 6.45 8.92
CA ALA A 17 -2.41 7.04 8.08
C ALA A 17 -2.58 6.54 6.63
N PHE A 18 -2.66 7.48 5.69
CA PHE A 18 -2.64 7.21 4.25
C PHE A 18 -1.19 7.24 3.80
N LEU A 19 -0.64 6.09 3.41
CA LEU A 19 0.77 5.96 3.09
C LEU A 19 0.98 5.52 1.65
N ASP A 20 1.88 6.18 0.94
CA ASP A 20 2.33 5.77 -0.38
C ASP A 20 2.97 4.38 -0.29
N SER A 21 2.41 3.43 -1.01
CA SER A 21 2.78 2.01 -0.92
C SER A 21 3.05 1.38 -2.27
N GLY A 22 2.90 2.15 -3.35
CA GLY A 22 3.07 1.66 -4.71
C GLY A 22 4.26 2.27 -5.43
N GLN A 23 4.51 1.75 -6.64
CA GLN A 23 5.50 2.28 -7.59
C GLN A 23 6.95 2.32 -7.04
N TYR A 24 7.24 1.55 -6.01
CA TYR A 24 8.55 1.46 -5.41
C TYR A 24 9.55 0.70 -6.29
N ASN A 25 10.81 1.06 -6.15
CA ASN A 25 11.96 0.29 -6.67
C ASN A 25 13.21 0.74 -5.93
N ILE A 26 14.17 -0.15 -5.77
CA ILE A 26 15.46 0.15 -5.14
C ILE A 26 16.18 1.31 -5.87
N ALA A 27 16.00 1.44 -7.18
CA ALA A 27 16.63 2.50 -7.97
C ALA A 27 16.10 3.90 -7.64
N TRP A 28 14.90 4.03 -7.06
CA TRP A 28 14.29 5.31 -6.66
C TRP A 28 13.61 5.28 -5.29
N GLN A 29 14.17 4.52 -4.36
CA GLN A 29 13.71 4.39 -2.97
C GLN A 29 13.54 5.74 -2.25
N GLN A 30 14.23 6.79 -2.70
CA GLN A 30 14.07 8.14 -2.14
C GLN A 30 12.75 8.82 -2.52
N VAL A 31 12.01 8.28 -3.47
CA VAL A 31 10.74 8.83 -3.98
C VAL A 31 9.56 8.03 -3.46
N HIS A 32 9.65 6.70 -3.48
CA HIS A 32 8.60 5.79 -3.07
C HIS A 32 9.10 4.82 -2.01
N MET A 33 8.34 4.67 -0.92
CA MET A 33 8.67 3.77 0.18
C MET A 33 8.59 2.30 -0.26
N LEU A 34 9.57 1.51 0.17
CA LEU A 34 9.49 0.06 0.11
C LEU A 34 8.42 -0.47 1.08
N PRO A 35 7.85 -1.67 0.87
CA PRO A 35 6.79 -2.20 1.75
C PRO A 35 7.16 -2.20 3.24
N GLU A 36 8.39 -2.54 3.59
CA GLU A 36 8.88 -2.52 4.97
C GLU A 36 8.92 -1.10 5.54
N GLU A 37 9.22 -0.11 4.71
CA GLU A 37 9.25 1.29 5.08
C GLU A 37 7.86 1.85 5.30
N VAL A 38 6.85 1.38 4.54
CA VAL A 38 5.44 1.73 4.74
C VAL A 38 4.97 1.29 6.12
N ILE A 39 5.24 0.04 6.50
CA ILE A 39 4.89 -0.47 7.83
C ILE A 39 5.62 0.29 8.92
N GLN A 40 6.92 0.55 8.74
CA GLN A 40 7.70 1.32 9.70
C GLN A 40 7.18 2.75 9.85
N ALA A 41 6.79 3.41 8.75
CA ALA A 41 6.21 4.74 8.77
C ALA A 41 4.89 4.79 9.58
N GLY A 42 4.03 3.77 9.43
CA GLY A 42 2.82 3.64 10.24
C GLY A 42 3.10 3.49 11.74
N ILE A 43 4.12 2.72 12.09
CA ILE A 43 4.59 2.55 13.47
C ILE A 43 5.14 3.89 14.01
N ASP A 44 6.01 4.56 13.26
CA ASP A 44 6.62 5.84 13.63
C ASP A 44 5.58 6.94 13.80
N LEU A 45 4.51 6.92 13.00
CA LEU A 45 3.36 7.82 13.12
C LEU A 45 2.46 7.48 14.31
N ASN A 46 2.64 6.33 14.97
CA ASN A 46 1.72 5.82 15.98
C ASN A 46 0.27 5.77 15.44
N ALA A 47 0.10 5.30 14.21
CA ALA A 47 -1.18 5.19 13.55
C ALA A 47 -1.89 3.88 13.93
N SER A 48 -3.18 3.96 14.25
CA SER A 48 -3.99 2.79 14.58
C SER A 48 -4.25 1.91 13.35
N VAL A 49 -4.36 2.54 12.18
CA VAL A 49 -4.61 1.88 10.89
C VAL A 49 -3.74 2.50 9.81
N ILE A 50 -3.16 1.68 8.95
CA ILE A 50 -2.54 2.11 7.70
C ILE A 50 -3.50 1.84 6.55
N LEU A 51 -3.72 2.83 5.68
CA LEU A 51 -4.38 2.66 4.40
C LEU A 51 -3.35 2.86 3.28
N PRO A 52 -2.94 1.79 2.58
CA PRO A 52 -2.06 1.91 1.43
C PRO A 52 -2.72 2.71 0.31
N ILE A 53 -2.00 3.67 -0.25
CA ILE A 53 -2.44 4.48 -1.39
C ILE A 53 -1.42 4.44 -2.53
N HIS A 54 -1.76 5.02 -3.69
CA HIS A 54 -0.92 5.03 -4.89
C HIS A 54 -0.64 3.64 -5.45
N ILE A 55 -1.63 2.75 -5.35
CA ILE A 55 -1.55 1.31 -5.66
C ILE A 55 -2.69 0.86 -6.58
N SER A 56 -2.59 -0.37 -7.05
CA SER A 56 -3.70 -1.18 -7.59
C SER A 56 -4.35 -0.69 -8.88
N LYS A 57 -3.72 0.21 -9.63
CA LYS A 57 -4.28 0.69 -10.90
C LYS A 57 -3.38 0.42 -12.11
N TYR A 58 -2.09 0.68 -11.99
CA TYR A 58 -1.15 0.55 -13.09
C TYR A 58 0.14 -0.13 -12.64
N GLU A 59 0.76 -0.87 -13.55
CA GLU A 59 2.13 -1.35 -13.43
C GLU A 59 3.08 -0.29 -14.00
N LEU A 60 3.37 0.75 -13.24
CA LEU A 60 4.32 1.80 -13.63
C LEU A 60 5.75 1.48 -13.17
N ALA A 61 5.89 0.73 -12.09
CA ALA A 61 7.15 0.20 -11.61
C ALA A 61 7.38 -1.24 -12.11
N LEU A 62 8.53 -1.83 -11.77
CA LEU A 62 8.95 -3.15 -12.24
C LEU A 62 8.39 -4.30 -11.36
N HIS A 63 7.19 -4.15 -10.85
CA HIS A 63 6.48 -5.16 -10.07
C HIS A 63 5.01 -5.24 -10.50
N HIS A 64 4.34 -6.34 -10.20
CA HIS A 64 2.92 -6.51 -10.50
C HIS A 64 2.06 -5.49 -9.75
N TRP A 65 0.94 -5.09 -10.36
CA TRP A 65 0.03 -4.08 -9.80
C TRP A 65 -0.52 -4.44 -8.41
N TYR A 66 -0.61 -5.72 -8.08
CA TYR A 66 -1.12 -6.24 -6.80
C TYR A 66 -0.04 -6.48 -5.75
N GLU A 67 1.24 -6.55 -6.14
CA GLU A 67 2.36 -6.87 -5.25
C GLU A 67 2.46 -5.95 -4.03
N PRO A 68 2.28 -4.62 -4.16
CA PRO A 68 2.30 -3.73 -3.01
C PRO A 68 1.26 -4.09 -1.95
N MET A 69 0.04 -4.44 -2.37
CA MET A 69 -1.03 -4.85 -1.45
C MET A 69 -0.70 -6.15 -0.73
N GLU A 70 -0.16 -7.13 -1.46
CA GLU A 70 0.23 -8.41 -0.91
C GLU A 70 1.29 -8.23 0.17
N LEU A 71 2.41 -7.58 -0.16
CA LEU A 71 3.55 -7.42 0.74
C LEU A 71 3.21 -6.55 1.97
N VAL A 72 2.52 -5.43 1.79
CA VAL A 72 2.14 -4.57 2.92
C VAL A 72 1.16 -5.29 3.86
N SER A 73 0.23 -6.09 3.33
CA SER A 73 -0.70 -6.88 4.16
C SER A 73 0.00 -7.98 4.94
N GLU A 74 0.92 -8.71 4.31
CA GLU A 74 1.73 -9.75 4.97
C GLU A 74 2.60 -9.15 6.08
N LEU A 75 3.37 -8.11 5.78
CA LEU A 75 4.23 -7.42 6.75
C LEU A 75 3.42 -6.76 7.88
N GLY A 76 2.24 -6.22 7.59
CA GLY A 76 1.32 -5.71 8.60
C GLY A 76 0.92 -6.80 9.60
N THR A 77 0.56 -7.97 9.09
CA THR A 77 0.22 -9.14 9.92
C THR A 77 1.41 -9.58 10.77
N GLU A 78 2.59 -9.70 10.18
CA GLU A 78 3.82 -10.10 10.89
C GLU A 78 4.20 -9.14 12.03
N ARG A 79 4.00 -7.85 11.83
CA ARG A 79 4.37 -6.81 12.79
C ARG A 79 3.22 -6.34 13.68
N ASN A 80 2.04 -6.98 13.62
CA ASN A 80 0.84 -6.60 14.34
C ASN A 80 0.40 -5.14 14.06
N VAL A 81 0.52 -4.72 12.82
CA VAL A 81 0.04 -3.42 12.33
C VAL A 81 -1.23 -3.65 11.52
N THR A 82 -2.28 -2.91 11.84
CA THR A 82 -3.56 -3.00 11.12
C THR A 82 -3.44 -2.29 9.78
N VAL A 83 -3.60 -3.06 8.69
CA VAL A 83 -3.62 -2.55 7.32
C VAL A 83 -5.05 -2.67 6.77
N ALA A 84 -5.64 -1.55 6.38
CA ALA A 84 -6.94 -1.54 5.73
C ALA A 84 -6.80 -1.80 4.23
N THR A 85 -7.56 -2.77 3.72
CA THR A 85 -7.57 -3.15 2.31
C THR A 85 -8.99 -3.15 1.73
N PRO A 86 -9.71 -2.02 1.77
CA PRO A 86 -11.05 -1.95 1.22
C PRO A 86 -11.04 -2.23 -0.28
N LEU A 87 -12.06 -2.92 -0.77
CA LEU A 87 -12.30 -2.99 -2.22
C LEU A 87 -12.45 -1.56 -2.77
N LEU A 88 -11.82 -1.28 -3.91
CA LEU A 88 -11.86 0.05 -4.51
C LEU A 88 -13.29 0.56 -4.69
N GLY A 89 -13.59 1.73 -4.11
CA GLY A 89 -14.92 2.32 -4.08
C GLY A 89 -15.80 1.92 -2.89
N SER A 90 -15.37 0.96 -2.07
CA SER A 90 -16.07 0.61 -0.82
C SER A 90 -15.73 1.60 0.29
N SER A 91 -16.72 1.88 1.14
CA SER A 91 -16.53 2.70 2.35
C SER A 91 -16.37 1.83 3.59
N PHE A 92 -15.65 2.34 4.58
CA PHE A 92 -15.60 1.78 5.94
C PHE A 92 -15.53 2.92 6.97
N ILE A 93 -15.81 2.60 8.22
CA ILE A 93 -15.81 3.58 9.31
C ILE A 93 -14.62 3.29 10.23
N ILE A 94 -13.80 4.33 10.46
CA ILE A 94 -12.66 4.25 11.38
C ILE A 94 -13.20 4.01 12.80
N GLY A 95 -12.62 3.03 13.49
CA GLY A 95 -13.07 2.62 14.83
C GLY A 95 -14.09 1.49 14.84
N GLU A 96 -14.57 1.07 13.67
CA GLU A 96 -15.36 -0.14 13.47
C GLU A 96 -14.51 -1.26 12.86
N GLU A 97 -15.14 -2.25 12.23
CA GLU A 97 -14.44 -3.33 11.55
C GLU A 97 -13.63 -2.79 10.36
N ILE A 98 -12.33 -3.02 10.39
CA ILE A 98 -11.42 -2.58 9.33
C ILE A 98 -11.37 -3.65 8.25
N PRO A 99 -11.68 -3.31 6.98
CA PRO A 99 -11.61 -4.25 5.88
C PRO A 99 -10.17 -4.71 5.64
N ASN A 100 -9.97 -6.03 5.63
CA ASN A 100 -8.66 -6.67 5.40
C ASN A 100 -8.74 -7.79 4.35
N ASP A 101 -9.70 -7.71 3.45
CA ASP A 101 -9.88 -8.67 2.37
C ASP A 101 -8.74 -8.64 1.37
N THR A 102 -8.37 -9.80 0.85
CA THR A 102 -7.37 -9.96 -0.20
C THR A 102 -8.00 -9.99 -1.59
N TRP A 103 -8.89 -9.02 -1.86
CA TRP A 103 -9.71 -8.95 -3.07
C TRP A 103 -8.92 -8.98 -4.38
N TRP A 104 -7.68 -8.48 -4.38
CA TRP A 104 -6.80 -8.46 -5.56
C TRP A 104 -6.41 -9.86 -6.02
N ARG A 105 -6.39 -10.86 -5.15
CA ARG A 105 -6.09 -12.24 -5.50
C ARG A 105 -7.13 -12.82 -6.47
N GLY A 106 -8.40 -12.52 -6.27
CA GLY A 106 -9.48 -12.92 -7.18
C GLY A 106 -9.41 -12.22 -8.53
N VAL A 107 -8.97 -10.96 -8.56
CA VAL A 107 -8.82 -10.19 -9.81
C VAL A 107 -7.63 -10.70 -10.63
N SER A 108 -6.52 -11.03 -9.99
CA SER A 108 -5.33 -11.55 -10.69
C SER A 108 -5.57 -12.89 -11.37
N GLU A 109 -6.49 -13.70 -10.86
CA GLU A 109 -6.90 -14.96 -11.48
C GLU A 109 -7.81 -14.77 -12.71
N CYS A 110 -8.52 -13.63 -12.77
CA CYS A 110 -9.44 -13.30 -13.86
C CYS A 110 -8.80 -12.53 -15.01
N THR A 111 -7.59 -12.03 -14.86
CA THR A 111 -6.88 -11.37 -15.94
C THR A 111 -6.26 -12.44 -16.86
N GLU A 112 -7.01 -12.85 -17.89
CA GLU A 112 -6.36 -13.31 -19.10
C GLU A 112 -5.32 -12.24 -19.50
N PRO A 113 -4.09 -12.65 -19.87
CA PRO A 113 -3.13 -11.67 -20.34
C PRO A 113 -3.80 -10.91 -21.49
N PHE A 114 -3.95 -9.60 -21.33
CA PHE A 114 -4.20 -8.71 -22.44
C PHE A 114 -3.04 -8.94 -23.37
N LEU A 115 -3.26 -9.77 -24.37
CA LEU A 115 -2.35 -9.88 -25.50
C LEU A 115 -2.50 -8.57 -26.24
N ASP A 116 -1.77 -7.61 -25.78
CA ASP A 116 -1.65 -6.33 -26.46
C ASP A 116 -0.76 -6.58 -27.69
N ASP A 117 -1.42 -6.87 -28.81
CA ASP A 117 -0.79 -6.88 -30.14
C ASP A 117 -0.36 -5.47 -30.58
N ASN A 118 -0.34 -4.53 -29.62
CA ASN A 118 0.03 -3.16 -29.90
C ASN A 118 1.56 -3.03 -29.79
N PRO A 119 2.26 -2.70 -30.88
CA PRO A 119 3.71 -2.54 -30.82
C PRO A 119 4.06 -1.40 -29.86
N ILE A 120 5.00 -1.68 -28.97
CA ILE A 120 5.58 -0.70 -28.05
C ILE A 120 6.02 0.51 -28.89
N VAL A 121 5.39 1.65 -28.68
CA VAL A 121 5.87 2.90 -29.24
C VAL A 121 7.03 3.34 -28.36
N GLU A 122 8.25 3.13 -28.85
CA GLU A 122 9.45 3.70 -28.26
C GLU A 122 9.39 5.24 -28.42
N TYR A 123 9.49 5.95 -27.29
CA TYR A 123 9.68 7.40 -27.24
C TYR A 123 11.15 7.71 -26.96
#